data_f01de0ff8668851621b2d5723ee57b04
#
_entry.id   f01de0ff8668851621b2d5723ee57b04
#
_cell.length_a   1.000
_cell.length_b   1.000
_cell.length_c   1.000
_cell.angle_alpha   90.00
_cell.angle_beta   90.00
_cell.angle_gamma   90.00
#
_symmetry.space_group_name_H-M   'P 1'
#
loop_
_entity.id
_entity.type
_entity.pdbx_description
1 polymer ?
#
loop_
_entity_poly.entity_id
_entity_poly.type
_entity_poly.pdbx_seq_one_letter_code
_entity_poly.pdbx_strand_id
1 'polypeptide(L)'
;MQRLTNPRTLWPTLILVSGIPRIAGAFFLPNAFGDAYVYIRDIGTMSTKLSHGTFALTDLYGFWLPLYQFISAVVNIFIRNGFYSGKFVSALFGIGSCLLVYSITLRLTANRTAALMGFGLIALNPLHITYSASAMTDVPHAFFVLASLYFVLQRGWVLAAVFAALAGITRVESWMFIAVIPAIQFLRERRISITALLILLIPPLFWFYISWRATGNWLACFVQRQYYHDWLLAMNPALARFSLPSVLRDSAILIVSTDIAVLISAFVAAWFAFRRRYITFTRPGMPEEWRMIRAPVVFFFAFFSLLVTAYLTHQQPMIFPRYGLLLFSLGIPILMWTLLRLAQQNPQRARLILVSVIALCVFDASVELVGSVGSLNQTSAQRAVADYLHAHVDNNANGFIFSDEGTVSVMSGIPEGRFLTSSDLPRDGAGFLAFLKEKHVEYLVFVNKGDSTPARLFPELQTGTRTELFAPVMHSSSRFLRMDIWLYRVNNGAVARP
;
A
#
# COMPACT_ATOMS: atom_id res chain seq x y z
N MET A 1 7.11 -30.27 20.98
CA MET A 1 7.50 -28.93 21.48
C MET A 1 9.02 -28.72 21.61
N GLN A 2 9.84 -29.70 22.04
CA GLN A 2 11.30 -29.53 22.17
C GLN A 2 12.04 -29.13 20.90
N ARG A 3 11.60 -29.56 19.69
CA ARG A 3 12.25 -29.18 18.42
C ARG A 3 12.14 -27.68 18.08
N LEU A 4 11.06 -27.03 18.49
CA LEU A 4 10.87 -25.57 18.28
C LEU A 4 11.69 -24.71 19.26
N THR A 5 12.39 -25.33 20.23
CA THR A 5 13.24 -24.60 21.17
C THR A 5 14.68 -24.43 20.68
N ASN A 6 15.10 -25.19 19.67
CA ASN A 6 16.44 -25.08 19.10
C ASN A 6 16.51 -23.89 18.10
N PRO A 7 17.41 -22.91 18.30
CA PRO A 7 17.57 -21.78 17.38
C PRO A 7 17.87 -22.22 15.92
N ARG A 8 18.55 -23.35 15.73
CA ARG A 8 18.91 -23.87 14.39
C ARG A 8 17.69 -24.29 13.57
N THR A 9 16.60 -24.70 14.20
CA THR A 9 15.37 -25.14 13.53
C THR A 9 14.29 -24.06 13.54
N LEU A 10 14.30 -23.16 14.51
CA LEU A 10 13.28 -22.13 14.66
C LEU A 10 13.22 -21.18 13.47
N TRP A 11 14.33 -20.51 13.13
CA TRP A 11 14.34 -19.49 12.09
C TRP A 11 13.93 -20.04 10.72
N PRO A 12 14.47 -21.20 10.25
CA PRO A 12 13.97 -21.83 9.03
C PRO A 12 12.47 -22.13 9.07
N THR A 13 11.94 -22.62 10.20
CA THR A 13 10.50 -22.88 10.33
C THR A 13 9.67 -21.61 10.23
N LEU A 14 10.08 -20.51 10.90
CA LEU A 14 9.38 -19.23 10.80
C LEU A 14 9.40 -18.68 9.36
N ILE A 15 10.55 -18.76 8.68
CA ILE A 15 10.68 -18.35 7.28
C ILE A 15 9.76 -19.19 6.38
N LEU A 16 9.71 -20.49 6.54
CA LEU A 16 8.85 -21.36 5.75
C LEU A 16 7.36 -21.07 5.98
N VAL A 17 6.94 -20.99 7.25
CA VAL A 17 5.52 -20.75 7.60
C VAL A 17 5.04 -19.39 7.08
N SER A 18 5.86 -18.34 7.19
CA SER A 18 5.50 -17.02 6.65
C SER A 18 5.70 -16.92 5.14
N GLY A 19 6.68 -17.65 4.59
CA GLY A 19 7.08 -17.58 3.19
C GLY A 19 6.13 -18.31 2.24
N ILE A 20 5.71 -19.54 2.60
CA ILE A 20 4.87 -20.36 1.71
C ILE A 20 3.63 -19.60 1.23
N PRO A 21 2.76 -19.05 2.09
CA PRO A 21 1.55 -18.39 1.61
C PRO A 21 1.83 -17.13 0.77
N ARG A 22 2.90 -16.39 1.07
CA ARG A 22 3.28 -15.16 0.35
C ARG A 22 3.90 -15.44 -1.00
N ILE A 23 4.81 -16.40 -1.07
CA ILE A 23 5.45 -16.81 -2.32
C ILE A 23 4.41 -17.48 -3.23
N ALA A 24 3.63 -18.42 -2.70
CA ALA A 24 2.54 -19.03 -3.47
C ALA A 24 1.54 -17.96 -3.97
N GLY A 25 1.12 -17.04 -3.10
CA GLY A 25 0.27 -15.93 -3.50
C GLY A 25 0.90 -15.04 -4.59
N ALA A 26 2.21 -14.76 -4.50
CA ALA A 26 2.90 -13.98 -5.53
C ALA A 26 2.88 -14.65 -6.90
N PHE A 27 2.95 -15.99 -6.96
CA PHE A 27 2.92 -16.73 -8.22
C PHE A 27 1.49 -16.97 -8.75
N PHE A 28 0.54 -17.29 -7.88
CA PHE A 28 -0.76 -17.82 -8.31
C PHE A 28 -1.92 -16.81 -8.21
N LEU A 29 -1.80 -15.79 -7.36
CA LEU A 29 -2.86 -14.79 -7.23
C LEU A 29 -2.66 -13.62 -8.21
N PRO A 30 -3.72 -12.99 -8.72
CA PRO A 30 -3.62 -11.73 -9.45
C PRO A 30 -3.16 -10.61 -8.49
N ASN A 31 -2.78 -9.43 -9.04
CA ASN A 31 -2.69 -8.24 -8.20
C ASN A 31 -4.09 -7.81 -7.77
N ALA A 32 -4.22 -7.50 -6.49
CA ALA A 32 -5.51 -7.16 -5.88
C ALA A 32 -5.97 -5.73 -6.19
N PHE A 33 -5.06 -4.83 -6.60
CA PHE A 33 -5.33 -3.39 -6.62
C PHE A 33 -4.85 -2.75 -7.93
N GLY A 34 -5.58 -1.74 -8.40
CA GLY A 34 -5.23 -0.97 -9.60
C GLY A 34 -3.86 -0.27 -9.48
N ASP A 35 -3.54 0.30 -8.30
CA ASP A 35 -2.25 0.94 -8.03
C ASP A 35 -1.06 0.00 -8.31
N ALA A 36 -1.23 -1.31 -8.09
CA ALA A 36 -0.17 -2.29 -8.33
C ALA A 36 0.30 -2.31 -9.78
N TYR A 37 -0.60 -2.08 -10.73
CA TYR A 37 -0.26 -2.07 -12.16
C TYR A 37 0.52 -0.82 -12.55
N VAL A 38 0.24 0.30 -11.90
CA VAL A 38 1.05 1.53 -12.09
C VAL A 38 2.47 1.29 -11.56
N TYR A 39 2.60 0.68 -10.37
CA TYR A 39 3.94 0.30 -9.87
C TYR A 39 4.67 -0.67 -10.81
N ILE A 40 3.97 -1.66 -11.39
CA ILE A 40 4.56 -2.61 -12.33
C ILE A 40 5.09 -1.90 -13.58
N ARG A 41 4.33 -0.94 -14.12
CA ARG A 41 4.76 -0.09 -15.24
C ARG A 41 6.02 0.68 -14.87
N ASP A 42 6.02 1.38 -13.75
CA ASP A 42 7.16 2.17 -13.28
C ASP A 42 8.40 1.30 -13.06
N ILE A 43 8.23 0.09 -12.50
CA ILE A 43 9.28 -0.93 -12.34
C ILE A 43 9.89 -1.30 -13.70
N GLY A 44 9.03 -1.56 -14.70
CA GLY A 44 9.47 -1.90 -16.06
C GLY A 44 10.27 -0.78 -16.69
N THR A 45 9.75 0.46 -16.65
CA THR A 45 10.41 1.65 -17.19
C THR A 45 11.76 1.92 -16.52
N MET A 46 11.80 1.91 -15.19
CA MET A 46 13.06 2.10 -14.44
C MET A 46 14.08 1.00 -14.74
N SER A 47 13.65 -0.26 -14.76
CA SER A 47 14.51 -1.40 -15.05
C SER A 47 15.14 -1.31 -16.45
N THR A 48 14.35 -0.92 -17.45
CA THR A 48 14.84 -0.71 -18.83
C THR A 48 15.89 0.39 -18.87
N LYS A 49 15.64 1.55 -18.24
CA LYS A 49 16.60 2.65 -18.18
C LYS A 49 17.89 2.26 -17.43
N LEU A 50 17.76 1.53 -16.32
CA LEU A 50 18.91 1.01 -15.57
C LEU A 50 19.76 0.06 -16.44
N SER A 51 19.12 -0.85 -17.18
CA SER A 51 19.81 -1.82 -18.03
C SER A 51 20.54 -1.19 -19.22
N HIS A 52 20.01 -0.08 -19.74
CA HIS A 52 20.64 0.66 -20.85
C HIS A 52 21.58 1.78 -20.40
N GLY A 53 21.77 1.99 -19.10
CA GLY A 53 22.61 3.06 -18.56
C GLY A 53 22.07 4.49 -18.81
N THR A 54 20.79 4.63 -19.10
CA THR A 54 20.10 5.91 -19.36
C THR A 54 19.31 6.43 -18.17
N PHE A 55 19.40 5.73 -17.02
CA PHE A 55 18.70 6.09 -15.80
C PHE A 55 19.24 7.41 -15.23
N ALA A 56 18.34 8.37 -15.01
CA ALA A 56 18.64 9.64 -14.38
C ALA A 56 17.94 9.75 -13.01
N LEU A 57 18.47 10.59 -12.12
CA LEU A 57 17.89 10.79 -10.80
C LEU A 57 16.44 11.30 -10.87
N THR A 58 16.11 12.08 -11.91
CA THR A 58 14.77 12.59 -12.19
C THR A 58 13.75 11.50 -12.55
N ASP A 59 14.21 10.30 -12.93
CA ASP A 59 13.32 9.15 -13.18
C ASP A 59 12.71 8.57 -11.89
N LEU A 60 13.25 8.97 -10.74
CA LEU A 60 12.67 8.68 -9.43
C LEU A 60 11.49 9.59 -9.08
N TYR A 61 11.27 10.68 -9.83
CA TYR A 61 10.14 11.57 -9.61
C TYR A 61 8.85 10.96 -10.15
N GLY A 62 7.80 10.95 -9.35
CA GLY A 62 6.49 10.45 -9.72
C GLY A 62 5.44 10.83 -8.67
N PHE A 63 4.23 10.28 -8.81
CA PHE A 63 3.15 10.49 -7.84
C PHE A 63 3.46 9.84 -6.48
N TRP A 64 4.08 8.66 -6.50
CA TRP A 64 4.50 7.93 -5.31
C TRP A 64 6.00 8.07 -5.07
N LEU A 65 6.40 7.89 -3.81
CA LEU A 65 7.80 7.85 -3.40
C LEU A 65 8.49 6.60 -3.97
N PRO A 66 9.74 6.70 -4.43
CA PRO A 66 10.31 5.77 -5.40
C PRO A 66 10.97 4.51 -4.84
N LEU A 67 11.17 4.38 -3.51
CA LEU A 67 12.05 3.32 -2.98
C LEU A 67 11.61 1.92 -3.37
N TYR A 68 10.33 1.64 -3.25
CA TYR A 68 9.79 0.32 -3.58
C TYR A 68 9.94 0.00 -5.07
N GLN A 69 9.57 0.94 -5.95
CA GLN A 69 9.69 0.79 -7.39
C GLN A 69 11.16 0.61 -7.80
N PHE A 70 12.07 1.38 -7.21
CA PHE A 70 13.51 1.28 -7.48
C PHE A 70 14.08 -0.08 -7.07
N ILE A 71 13.81 -0.56 -5.85
CA ILE A 71 14.24 -1.89 -5.40
C ILE A 71 13.69 -2.97 -6.35
N SER A 72 12.41 -2.87 -6.68
CA SER A 72 11.77 -3.83 -7.58
C SER A 72 12.31 -3.75 -9.01
N ALA A 73 12.70 -2.57 -9.49
CA ALA A 73 13.34 -2.38 -10.80
C ALA A 73 14.73 -3.04 -10.86
N VAL A 74 15.53 -2.91 -9.78
CA VAL A 74 16.82 -3.63 -9.67
C VAL A 74 16.60 -5.14 -9.72
N VAL A 75 15.63 -5.67 -8.98
CA VAL A 75 15.27 -7.09 -9.02
C VAL A 75 14.78 -7.50 -10.42
N ASN A 76 14.07 -6.60 -11.12
CA ASN A 76 13.55 -6.85 -12.45
C ASN A 76 14.64 -7.00 -13.53
N ILE A 77 15.81 -6.44 -13.34
CA ILE A 77 16.96 -6.68 -14.24
C ILE A 77 17.27 -8.18 -14.35
N PHE A 78 17.09 -8.93 -13.25
CA PHE A 78 17.37 -10.38 -13.19
C PHE A 78 16.15 -11.21 -13.56
N ILE A 79 14.96 -10.88 -13.04
CA ILE A 79 13.71 -11.65 -13.26
C ILE A 79 13.14 -11.37 -14.66
N ARG A 80 13.36 -10.15 -15.21
CA ARG A 80 12.86 -9.71 -16.53
C ARG A 80 11.34 -9.78 -16.68
N ASN A 81 10.64 -9.64 -15.58
CA ASN A 81 9.18 -9.60 -15.54
C ASN A 81 8.71 -8.69 -14.39
N GLY A 82 8.29 -7.46 -14.71
CA GLY A 82 7.90 -6.45 -13.73
C GLY A 82 6.75 -6.88 -12.83
N PHE A 83 5.84 -7.72 -13.35
CA PHE A 83 4.72 -8.27 -12.59
C PHE A 83 5.21 -9.14 -11.41
N TYR A 84 6.11 -10.07 -11.67
CA TYR A 84 6.65 -10.95 -10.63
C TYR A 84 7.70 -10.27 -9.76
N SER A 85 8.48 -9.34 -10.30
CA SER A 85 9.54 -8.64 -9.56
C SER A 85 8.96 -7.82 -8.40
N GLY A 86 7.91 -7.02 -8.65
CA GLY A 86 7.24 -6.26 -7.60
C GLY A 86 6.63 -7.16 -6.53
N LYS A 87 5.92 -8.22 -6.93
CA LYS A 87 5.31 -9.18 -6.00
C LYS A 87 6.35 -9.92 -5.15
N PHE A 88 7.45 -10.33 -5.77
CA PHE A 88 8.55 -11.01 -5.07
C PHE A 88 9.17 -10.12 -4.00
N VAL A 89 9.42 -8.84 -4.32
CA VAL A 89 9.93 -7.86 -3.35
C VAL A 89 8.93 -7.68 -2.20
N SER A 90 7.64 -7.50 -2.50
CA SER A 90 6.60 -7.39 -1.45
C SER A 90 6.54 -8.64 -0.57
N ALA A 91 6.66 -9.84 -1.15
CA ALA A 91 6.66 -11.10 -0.41
C ALA A 91 7.85 -11.20 0.55
N LEU A 92 9.06 -10.84 0.11
CA LEU A 92 10.26 -10.82 0.96
C LEU A 92 10.11 -9.86 2.14
N PHE A 93 9.62 -8.65 1.92
CA PHE A 93 9.33 -7.70 2.99
C PHE A 93 8.22 -8.20 3.92
N GLY A 94 7.23 -8.93 3.39
CA GLY A 94 6.18 -9.55 4.19
C GLY A 94 6.69 -10.64 5.12
N ILE A 95 7.62 -11.49 4.64
CA ILE A 95 8.33 -12.47 5.48
C ILE A 95 9.12 -11.75 6.58
N GLY A 96 9.89 -10.71 6.19
CA GLY A 96 10.66 -9.89 7.12
C GLY A 96 9.80 -9.24 8.21
N SER A 97 8.60 -8.74 7.85
CA SER A 97 7.64 -8.17 8.80
C SER A 97 7.19 -9.20 9.85
N CYS A 98 6.91 -10.44 9.45
CA CYS A 98 6.55 -11.51 10.37
C CYS A 98 7.69 -11.82 11.36
N LEU A 99 8.93 -11.87 10.88
CA LEU A 99 10.12 -12.12 11.73
C LEU A 99 10.38 -10.95 12.69
N LEU A 100 10.13 -9.71 12.24
CA LEU A 100 10.24 -8.52 13.11
C LEU A 100 9.17 -8.52 14.20
N VAL A 101 7.92 -8.86 13.87
CA VAL A 101 6.85 -8.97 14.87
C VAL A 101 7.20 -10.02 15.93
N TYR A 102 7.71 -11.19 15.50
CA TYR A 102 8.24 -12.19 16.44
C TYR A 102 9.31 -11.59 17.37
N SER A 103 10.30 -10.93 16.77
CA SER A 103 11.47 -10.40 17.50
C SER A 103 11.10 -9.27 18.46
N ILE A 104 10.21 -8.35 18.02
CA ILE A 104 9.69 -7.25 18.84
C ILE A 104 8.87 -7.81 20.00
N THR A 105 7.96 -8.76 19.72
CA THR A 105 7.12 -9.40 20.76
C THR A 105 7.98 -10.13 21.79
N LEU A 106 8.97 -10.90 21.35
CA LEU A 106 9.88 -11.59 22.24
C LEU A 106 10.63 -10.61 23.15
N ARG A 107 11.08 -9.48 22.59
CA ARG A 107 11.80 -8.47 23.36
C ARG A 107 10.91 -7.75 24.38
N LEU A 108 9.65 -7.49 24.04
CA LEU A 108 8.69 -6.82 24.94
C LEU A 108 8.19 -7.72 26.06
N THR A 109 8.04 -9.01 25.78
CA THR A 109 7.37 -9.94 26.70
C THR A 109 8.34 -10.89 27.41
N ALA A 110 9.56 -11.05 26.91
CA ALA A 110 10.51 -12.09 27.29
C ALA A 110 9.86 -13.50 27.26
N ASN A 111 8.75 -13.66 26.51
CA ASN A 111 7.98 -14.90 26.46
C ASN A 111 7.91 -15.42 25.02
N ARG A 112 8.50 -16.60 24.80
CA ARG A 112 8.59 -17.21 23.48
C ARG A 112 7.24 -17.66 22.94
N THR A 113 6.34 -18.14 23.80
CA THR A 113 5.00 -18.55 23.38
C THR A 113 4.21 -17.35 22.89
N ALA A 114 4.25 -16.23 23.62
CA ALA A 114 3.63 -14.99 23.17
C ALA A 114 4.22 -14.50 21.83
N ALA A 115 5.54 -14.60 21.65
CA ALA A 115 6.19 -14.24 20.40
C ALA A 115 5.76 -15.13 19.22
N LEU A 116 5.63 -16.45 19.43
CA LEU A 116 5.12 -17.39 18.43
C LEU A 116 3.65 -17.15 18.11
N MET A 117 2.82 -16.82 19.09
CA MET A 117 1.42 -16.44 18.86
C MET A 117 1.33 -15.16 18.04
N GLY A 118 2.08 -14.11 18.38
CA GLY A 118 2.14 -12.87 17.61
C GLY A 118 2.64 -13.09 16.18
N PHE A 119 3.66 -13.92 16.00
CA PHE A 119 4.10 -14.35 14.66
C PHE A 119 2.99 -15.07 13.91
N GLY A 120 2.27 -16.01 14.52
CA GLY A 120 1.18 -16.74 13.89
C GLY A 120 0.06 -15.81 13.41
N LEU A 121 -0.30 -14.81 14.21
CA LEU A 121 -1.33 -13.83 13.84
C LEU A 121 -0.96 -13.09 12.55
N ILE A 122 0.24 -12.54 12.43
CA ILE A 122 0.64 -11.82 11.21
C ILE A 122 0.95 -12.78 10.04
N ALA A 123 1.51 -13.96 10.33
CA ALA A 123 1.89 -14.92 9.28
C ALA A 123 0.67 -15.46 8.54
N LEU A 124 -0.46 -15.63 9.23
CA LEU A 124 -1.69 -16.19 8.70
C LEU A 124 -2.78 -15.14 8.42
N ASN A 125 -2.53 -13.85 8.67
CA ASN A 125 -3.51 -12.79 8.40
C ASN A 125 -3.76 -12.65 6.89
N PRO A 126 -5.03 -12.77 6.43
CA PRO A 126 -5.37 -12.75 5.01
C PRO A 126 -5.03 -11.44 4.32
N LEU A 127 -5.28 -10.31 4.99
CA LEU A 127 -4.98 -8.98 4.47
C LEU A 127 -3.46 -8.82 4.25
N HIS A 128 -2.66 -9.17 5.25
CA HIS A 128 -1.20 -9.09 5.15
C HIS A 128 -0.64 -10.02 4.07
N ILE A 129 -1.21 -11.23 3.89
CA ILE A 129 -0.82 -12.15 2.82
C ILE A 129 -1.15 -11.54 1.46
N THR A 130 -2.37 -11.02 1.27
CA THR A 130 -2.83 -10.43 0.00
C THR A 130 -1.96 -9.24 -0.43
N TYR A 131 -1.64 -8.34 0.50
CA TYR A 131 -0.75 -7.21 0.21
C TYR A 131 0.71 -7.64 -0.01
N SER A 132 1.18 -8.68 0.69
CA SER A 132 2.51 -9.27 0.44
C SER A 132 2.60 -9.98 -0.91
N ALA A 133 1.48 -10.49 -1.44
CA ALA A 133 1.38 -11.16 -2.73
C ALA A 133 1.09 -10.20 -3.89
N SER A 134 0.93 -8.92 -3.63
CA SER A 134 0.66 -7.87 -4.61
C SER A 134 1.84 -6.92 -4.74
N ALA A 135 2.01 -6.31 -5.92
CA ALA A 135 3.05 -5.29 -6.15
C ALA A 135 2.66 -3.96 -5.51
N MET A 136 2.74 -3.88 -4.17
CA MET A 136 2.27 -2.75 -3.36
C MET A 136 3.32 -2.27 -2.35
N THR A 137 3.31 -0.97 -2.05
CA THR A 137 4.25 -0.32 -1.13
C THR A 137 3.95 -0.55 0.34
N ASP A 138 2.74 -1.01 0.68
CA ASP A 138 2.21 -1.03 2.06
C ASP A 138 2.99 -1.98 2.96
N VAL A 139 3.30 -3.20 2.48
CA VAL A 139 4.06 -4.20 3.24
C VAL A 139 5.55 -3.83 3.36
N PRO A 140 6.26 -3.40 2.31
CA PRO A 140 7.60 -2.83 2.43
C PRO A 140 7.67 -1.66 3.42
N HIS A 141 6.70 -0.76 3.40
CA HIS A 141 6.60 0.33 4.35
C HIS A 141 6.45 -0.18 5.79
N ALA A 142 5.52 -1.12 6.04
CA ALA A 142 5.32 -1.72 7.36
C ALA A 142 6.60 -2.40 7.87
N PHE A 143 7.34 -3.10 7.00
CA PHE A 143 8.63 -3.69 7.34
C PHE A 143 9.63 -2.65 7.85
N PHE A 144 9.82 -1.55 7.11
CA PHE A 144 10.76 -0.50 7.51
C PHE A 144 10.36 0.18 8.81
N VAL A 145 9.06 0.40 9.04
CA VAL A 145 8.55 0.96 10.30
C VAL A 145 8.78 -0.01 11.47
N LEU A 146 8.51 -1.31 11.30
CA LEU A 146 8.78 -2.34 12.30
C LEU A 146 10.28 -2.46 12.60
N ALA A 147 11.14 -2.40 11.57
CA ALA A 147 12.59 -2.41 11.75
C ALA A 147 13.07 -1.18 12.52
N SER A 148 12.54 0.00 12.21
CA SER A 148 12.81 1.22 12.99
C SER A 148 12.42 1.05 14.46
N LEU A 149 11.20 0.56 14.73
CA LEU A 149 10.73 0.28 16.08
C LEU A 149 11.62 -0.75 16.81
N TYR A 150 12.04 -1.80 16.12
CA TYR A 150 12.95 -2.81 16.69
C TYR A 150 14.26 -2.17 17.18
N PHE A 151 14.86 -1.29 16.39
CA PHE A 151 16.09 -0.59 16.78
C PHE A 151 15.85 0.50 17.85
N VAL A 152 14.69 1.16 17.86
CA VAL A 152 14.28 2.05 18.97
C VAL A 152 14.25 1.27 20.29
N LEU A 153 13.72 0.05 20.28
CA LEU A 153 13.72 -0.81 21.49
C LEU A 153 15.13 -1.21 21.93
N GLN A 154 16.07 -1.31 21.00
CA GLN A 154 17.49 -1.60 21.28
C GLN A 154 18.32 -0.35 21.59
N ARG A 155 17.74 0.86 21.56
CA ARG A 155 18.45 2.14 21.66
C ARG A 155 19.46 2.38 20.52
N GLY A 156 19.31 1.67 19.42
CA GLY A 156 20.12 1.86 18.20
C GLY A 156 19.59 3.01 17.35
N TRP A 157 19.70 4.24 17.85
CA TRP A 157 19.03 5.43 17.30
C TRP A 157 19.37 5.71 15.84
N VAL A 158 20.62 5.50 15.45
CA VAL A 158 21.07 5.71 14.07
C VAL A 158 20.40 4.69 13.13
N LEU A 159 20.39 3.41 13.49
CA LEU A 159 19.71 2.37 12.70
C LEU A 159 18.19 2.57 12.68
N ALA A 160 17.62 2.99 13.81
CA ALA A 160 16.21 3.36 13.86
C ALA A 160 15.88 4.49 12.87
N ALA A 161 16.74 5.52 12.80
CA ALA A 161 16.61 6.63 11.86
C ALA A 161 16.80 6.18 10.40
N VAL A 162 17.74 5.28 10.12
CA VAL A 162 17.95 4.72 8.77
C VAL A 162 16.69 4.02 8.29
N PHE A 163 16.13 3.11 9.10
CA PHE A 163 14.92 2.38 8.71
C PHE A 163 13.69 3.30 8.63
N ALA A 164 13.57 4.31 9.50
CA ALA A 164 12.53 5.32 9.40
C ALA A 164 12.69 6.18 8.14
N ALA A 165 13.92 6.51 7.73
CA ALA A 165 14.19 7.22 6.48
C ALA A 165 13.81 6.36 5.26
N LEU A 166 14.14 5.07 5.24
CA LEU A 166 13.69 4.14 4.19
C LEU A 166 12.16 4.05 4.14
N ALA A 167 11.49 3.98 5.30
CA ALA A 167 10.03 4.09 5.36
C ALA A 167 9.54 5.43 4.77
N GLY A 168 10.23 6.53 5.06
CA GLY A 168 9.91 7.88 4.56
C GLY A 168 10.16 8.09 3.07
N ILE A 169 11.06 7.33 2.43
CA ILE A 169 11.24 7.28 0.97
C ILE A 169 10.26 6.28 0.33
N THR A 170 9.57 5.46 1.12
CA THR A 170 8.50 4.58 0.65
C THR A 170 7.13 5.27 0.73
N ARG A 171 6.82 5.94 1.85
CA ARG A 171 5.55 6.64 2.08
C ARG A 171 5.74 7.87 2.96
N VAL A 172 5.07 8.96 2.59
CA VAL A 172 5.20 10.27 3.27
C VAL A 172 4.74 10.26 4.73
N GLU A 173 3.83 9.36 5.09
CA GLU A 173 3.31 9.23 6.45
C GLU A 173 4.43 8.99 7.47
N SER A 174 5.55 8.38 7.04
CA SER A 174 6.71 8.15 7.90
C SER A 174 7.57 9.41 8.15
N TRP A 175 7.30 10.53 7.50
CA TRP A 175 8.01 11.79 7.81
C TRP A 175 7.74 12.29 9.24
N MET A 176 6.65 11.83 9.87
CA MET A 176 6.40 12.11 11.28
C MET A 176 7.49 11.58 12.22
N PHE A 177 8.29 10.59 11.79
CA PHE A 177 9.40 10.07 12.59
C PHE A 177 10.52 11.10 12.83
N ILE A 178 10.56 12.19 12.05
CA ILE A 178 11.44 13.34 12.30
C ILE A 178 11.19 13.93 13.70
N ALA A 179 9.93 13.87 14.15
CA ALA A 179 9.55 14.32 15.50
C ALA A 179 9.50 13.16 16.51
N VAL A 180 8.95 12.01 16.13
CA VAL A 180 8.63 10.90 17.04
C VAL A 180 9.90 10.24 17.59
N ILE A 181 10.89 9.92 16.76
CA ILE A 181 12.11 9.22 17.21
C ILE A 181 12.97 10.11 18.11
N PRO A 182 13.29 11.38 17.76
CA PRO A 182 14.00 12.29 18.64
C PRO A 182 13.26 12.55 19.96
N ALA A 183 11.93 12.65 19.93
CA ALA A 183 11.14 12.82 21.17
C ALA A 183 11.27 11.60 22.07
N ILE A 184 11.16 10.37 21.55
CA ILE A 184 11.37 9.14 22.35
C ILE A 184 12.80 9.09 22.89
N GLN A 185 13.80 9.43 22.07
CA GLN A 185 15.19 9.45 22.49
C GLN A 185 15.39 10.47 23.62
N PHE A 186 14.93 11.71 23.44
CA PHE A 186 15.05 12.75 24.45
C PHE A 186 14.38 12.36 25.77
N LEU A 187 13.19 11.78 25.70
CA LEU A 187 12.47 11.32 26.92
C LEU A 187 13.20 10.19 27.65
N ARG A 188 13.96 9.36 26.93
CA ARG A 188 14.70 8.22 27.50
C ARG A 188 16.11 8.59 27.97
N GLU A 189 16.80 9.44 27.22
CA GLU A 189 18.25 9.69 27.40
C GLU A 189 18.60 11.14 27.70
N ARG A 190 17.62 12.05 27.65
CA ARG A 190 17.79 13.51 27.81
C ARG A 190 18.78 14.13 26.82
N ARG A 191 18.96 13.47 25.69
CA ARG A 191 19.82 13.90 24.58
C ARG A 191 19.19 13.47 23.26
N ILE A 192 19.58 14.12 22.18
CA ILE A 192 19.17 13.80 20.81
C ILE A 192 20.44 13.53 19.98
N SER A 193 20.43 12.45 19.21
CA SER A 193 21.48 12.14 18.24
C SER A 193 21.32 13.04 17.02
N ILE A 194 22.25 13.94 16.79
CA ILE A 194 22.27 14.81 15.60
C ILE A 194 22.34 13.96 14.33
N THR A 195 23.16 12.91 14.32
CA THR A 195 23.29 11.99 13.18
C THR A 195 21.93 11.36 12.84
N ALA A 196 21.19 10.87 13.86
CA ALA A 196 19.87 10.30 13.63
C ALA A 196 18.88 11.34 13.08
N LEU A 197 18.90 12.57 13.59
CA LEU A 197 18.07 13.66 13.10
C LEU A 197 18.38 14.00 11.64
N LEU A 198 19.65 14.13 11.28
CA LEU A 198 20.07 14.40 9.89
C LEU A 198 19.60 13.30 8.93
N ILE A 199 19.71 12.03 9.33
CA ILE A 199 19.22 10.90 8.54
C ILE A 199 17.70 10.98 8.33
N LEU A 200 16.95 11.34 9.37
CA LEU A 200 15.48 11.48 9.28
C LEU A 200 15.04 12.62 8.36
N LEU A 201 15.87 13.64 8.15
CA LEU A 201 15.58 14.73 7.23
C LEU A 201 15.84 14.38 5.76
N ILE A 202 16.60 13.30 5.47
CA ILE A 202 16.91 12.90 4.09
C ILE A 202 15.65 12.69 3.24
N PRO A 203 14.60 11.96 3.66
CA PRO A 203 13.45 11.69 2.82
C PRO A 203 12.74 12.94 2.28
N PRO A 204 12.31 13.91 3.11
CA PRO A 204 11.66 15.11 2.58
C PRO A 204 12.60 15.97 1.75
N LEU A 205 13.86 16.14 2.15
CA LEU A 205 14.83 16.94 1.39
C LEU A 205 15.12 16.31 0.03
N PHE A 206 15.30 15.00 -0.02
CA PHE A 206 15.49 14.25 -1.26
C PHE A 206 14.28 14.41 -2.19
N TRP A 207 13.05 14.29 -1.66
CA TRP A 207 11.84 14.38 -2.45
C TRP A 207 11.60 15.79 -3.00
N PHE A 208 11.85 16.82 -2.22
CA PHE A 208 11.79 18.20 -2.68
C PHE A 208 12.86 18.49 -3.75
N TYR A 209 14.09 18.02 -3.54
CA TYR A 209 15.16 18.19 -4.52
C TYR A 209 14.81 17.54 -5.87
N ILE A 210 14.32 16.30 -5.87
CA ILE A 210 13.92 15.61 -7.10
C ILE A 210 12.72 16.31 -7.76
N SER A 211 11.72 16.74 -6.99
CA SER A 211 10.60 17.53 -7.52
C SER A 211 11.10 18.78 -8.25
N TRP A 212 12.01 19.52 -7.64
CA TRP A 212 12.59 20.69 -8.27
C TRP A 212 13.38 20.35 -9.53
N ARG A 213 14.20 19.31 -9.49
CA ARG A 213 14.99 18.87 -10.66
C ARG A 213 14.13 18.44 -11.84
N ALA A 214 13.01 17.79 -11.57
CA ALA A 214 12.11 17.28 -12.61
C ALA A 214 11.15 18.34 -13.16
N THR A 215 10.71 19.32 -12.34
CA THR A 215 9.62 20.23 -12.71
C THR A 215 9.94 21.72 -12.53
N GLY A 216 11.07 22.07 -11.96
CA GLY A 216 11.39 23.45 -11.55
C GLY A 216 10.68 23.94 -10.27
N ASN A 217 9.80 23.09 -9.67
CA ASN A 217 9.03 23.45 -8.49
C ASN A 217 9.30 22.45 -7.34
N TRP A 218 9.77 22.95 -6.21
CA TRP A 218 10.05 22.13 -5.00
C TRP A 218 8.81 21.43 -4.43
N LEU A 219 7.65 22.03 -4.59
CA LEU A 219 6.38 21.57 -4.04
C LEU A 219 5.51 20.82 -5.07
N ALA A 220 6.04 20.51 -6.25
CA ALA A 220 5.28 19.86 -7.32
C ALA A 220 4.60 18.56 -6.86
N CYS A 221 5.23 17.80 -5.97
CA CYS A 221 4.66 16.58 -5.40
C CYS A 221 3.37 16.84 -4.60
N PHE A 222 3.26 17.96 -3.89
CA PHE A 222 2.03 18.33 -3.19
C PHE A 222 0.97 18.87 -4.15
N VAL A 223 1.38 19.64 -5.17
CA VAL A 223 0.46 20.11 -6.20
C VAL A 223 -0.18 18.95 -6.95
N GLN A 224 0.59 17.92 -7.32
CA GLN A 224 0.06 16.71 -7.95
C GLN A 224 -0.93 15.96 -7.04
N ARG A 225 -0.64 15.87 -5.74
CA ARG A 225 -1.54 15.22 -4.78
C ARG A 225 -2.83 16.00 -4.60
N GLN A 226 -2.74 17.33 -4.53
CA GLN A 226 -3.92 18.18 -4.46
C GLN A 226 -4.77 18.05 -5.72
N TYR A 227 -4.15 18.08 -6.90
CA TYR A 227 -4.84 17.86 -8.17
C TYR A 227 -5.56 16.51 -8.20
N TYR A 228 -4.90 15.42 -7.77
CA TYR A 228 -5.53 14.11 -7.70
C TYR A 228 -6.69 14.07 -6.69
N HIS A 229 -6.52 14.70 -5.54
CA HIS A 229 -7.58 14.83 -4.54
C HIS A 229 -8.80 15.55 -5.10
N ASP A 230 -8.61 16.71 -5.73
CA ASP A 230 -9.68 17.51 -6.32
C ASP A 230 -10.38 16.74 -7.45
N TRP A 231 -9.61 16.05 -8.28
CA TRP A 231 -10.13 15.15 -9.30
C TRP A 231 -10.98 14.02 -8.68
N LEU A 232 -10.50 13.37 -7.62
CA LEU A 232 -11.24 12.29 -6.94
C LEU A 232 -12.57 12.79 -6.37
N LEU A 233 -12.60 13.98 -5.78
CA LEU A 233 -13.83 14.60 -5.26
C LEU A 233 -14.78 15.01 -6.39
N ALA A 234 -14.27 15.52 -7.51
CA ALA A 234 -15.08 15.84 -8.69
C ALA A 234 -15.73 14.58 -9.27
N MET A 235 -14.98 13.49 -9.35
CA MET A 235 -15.49 12.19 -9.83
C MET A 235 -16.48 11.52 -8.87
N ASN A 236 -16.37 11.82 -7.58
CA ASN A 236 -17.21 11.24 -6.53
C ASN A 236 -17.69 12.32 -5.55
N PRO A 237 -18.65 13.17 -5.92
CA PRO A 237 -19.11 14.28 -5.08
C PRO A 237 -19.62 13.83 -3.70
N ALA A 238 -20.06 12.57 -3.57
CA ALA A 238 -20.44 11.99 -2.28
C ALA A 238 -19.29 11.90 -1.27
N LEU A 239 -18.04 11.88 -1.73
CA LEU A 239 -16.85 11.88 -0.88
C LEU A 239 -16.51 13.28 -0.33
N ALA A 240 -17.05 14.34 -0.92
CA ALA A 240 -16.79 15.71 -0.47
C ALA A 240 -17.49 16.05 0.86
N ARG A 241 -18.42 15.22 1.31
CA ARG A 241 -19.18 15.45 2.55
C ARG A 241 -19.20 14.21 3.42
N PHE A 242 -19.02 14.40 4.73
CA PHE A 242 -19.27 13.34 5.68
C PHE A 242 -20.76 13.03 5.74
N SER A 243 -21.11 11.78 5.47
CA SER A 243 -22.43 11.24 5.77
C SER A 243 -22.28 10.19 6.87
N LEU A 244 -23.32 10.02 7.69
CA LEU A 244 -23.27 8.97 8.73
C LEU A 244 -22.94 7.59 8.16
N PRO A 245 -23.53 7.14 7.02
CA PRO A 245 -23.17 5.86 6.42
C PRO A 245 -21.69 5.78 5.99
N SER A 246 -21.12 6.86 5.43
CA SER A 246 -19.69 6.85 5.03
C SER A 246 -18.78 6.78 6.25
N VAL A 247 -19.05 7.54 7.30
CA VAL A 247 -18.26 7.50 8.55
C VAL A 247 -18.35 6.13 9.21
N LEU A 248 -19.53 5.52 9.29
CA LEU A 248 -19.70 4.17 9.85
C LEU A 248 -18.95 3.13 9.04
N ARG A 249 -19.07 3.17 7.70
CA ARG A 249 -18.34 2.27 6.79
C ARG A 249 -16.83 2.39 7.00
N ASP A 250 -16.29 3.61 6.94
CA ASP A 250 -14.85 3.87 7.02
C ASP A 250 -14.30 3.52 8.40
N SER A 251 -15.07 3.78 9.47
CA SER A 251 -14.73 3.34 10.82
C SER A 251 -14.71 1.82 10.93
N ALA A 252 -15.69 1.13 10.37
CA ALA A 252 -15.73 -0.33 10.35
C ALA A 252 -14.54 -0.93 9.58
N ILE A 253 -14.21 -0.35 8.41
CA ILE A 253 -13.01 -0.76 7.63
C ILE A 253 -11.75 -0.61 8.46
N LEU A 254 -11.55 0.54 9.13
CA LEU A 254 -10.37 0.77 9.95
C LEU A 254 -10.31 -0.20 11.13
N ILE A 255 -11.42 -0.42 11.83
CA ILE A 255 -11.49 -1.30 13.00
C ILE A 255 -11.15 -2.74 12.58
N VAL A 256 -11.82 -3.28 11.56
CA VAL A 256 -11.60 -4.66 11.09
C VAL A 256 -10.19 -4.84 10.54
N SER A 257 -9.70 -3.93 9.70
CA SER A 257 -8.35 -4.05 9.11
C SER A 257 -7.22 -3.84 10.11
N THR A 258 -7.50 -3.24 11.27
CA THR A 258 -6.54 -3.12 12.39
C THR A 258 -6.64 -4.30 13.35
N ASP A 259 -7.73 -5.07 13.31
CA ASP A 259 -8.18 -6.07 14.27
C ASP A 259 -8.69 -5.44 15.59
N ILE A 260 -9.92 -5.78 15.94
CA ILE A 260 -10.63 -5.23 17.13
C ILE A 260 -9.82 -5.47 18.40
N ALA A 261 -9.26 -6.68 18.57
CA ALA A 261 -8.49 -7.03 19.76
C ALA A 261 -7.18 -6.25 19.84
N VAL A 262 -6.54 -5.99 18.69
CA VAL A 262 -5.34 -5.15 18.59
C VAL A 262 -5.65 -3.72 19.00
N LEU A 263 -6.74 -3.15 18.48
CA LEU A 263 -7.14 -1.77 18.77
C LEU A 263 -7.46 -1.60 20.27
N ILE A 264 -8.27 -2.48 20.85
CA ILE A 264 -8.59 -2.46 22.29
C ILE A 264 -7.30 -2.58 23.11
N SER A 265 -6.42 -3.49 22.74
CA SER A 265 -5.17 -3.70 23.46
C SER A 265 -4.24 -2.50 23.40
N ALA A 266 -4.22 -1.75 22.27
CA ALA A 266 -3.45 -0.52 22.14
C ALA A 266 -3.94 0.56 23.11
N PHE A 267 -5.25 0.75 23.25
CA PHE A 267 -5.83 1.69 24.23
C PHE A 267 -5.57 1.26 25.67
N VAL A 268 -5.72 -0.04 25.97
CA VAL A 268 -5.41 -0.58 27.30
C VAL A 268 -3.92 -0.40 27.64
N ALA A 269 -3.03 -0.71 26.71
CA ALA A 269 -1.58 -0.51 26.90
C ALA A 269 -1.23 0.97 27.08
N ALA A 270 -1.86 1.87 26.31
CA ALA A 270 -1.69 3.31 26.47
C ALA A 270 -2.15 3.77 27.86
N TRP A 271 -3.31 3.31 28.30
CA TRP A 271 -3.79 3.58 29.66
C TRP A 271 -2.77 3.16 30.72
N PHE A 272 -2.25 1.94 30.66
CA PHE A 272 -1.23 1.47 31.59
C PHE A 272 0.09 2.25 31.46
N ALA A 273 0.53 2.53 30.26
CA ALA A 273 1.81 3.21 30.00
C ALA A 273 1.82 4.66 30.47
N PHE A 274 0.67 5.35 30.45
CA PHE A 274 0.57 6.80 30.71
C PHE A 274 -0.28 7.17 31.93
N ARG A 275 -0.78 6.20 32.71
CA ARG A 275 -1.50 6.46 33.97
C ARG A 275 -0.68 7.37 34.88
N ARG A 276 -1.34 8.37 35.53
CA ARG A 276 -0.74 9.52 36.25
C ARG A 276 0.50 9.25 37.15
N ARG A 277 0.66 8.06 37.69
CA ARG A 277 1.83 7.70 38.50
C ARG A 277 3.10 7.35 37.71
N TYR A 278 3.00 7.24 36.38
CA TYR A 278 4.06 6.70 35.52
C TYR A 278 4.47 7.64 34.36
N ILE A 279 4.10 8.94 34.43
CA ILE A 279 4.36 9.94 33.36
C ILE A 279 5.86 10.20 33.14
N THR A 280 6.72 9.87 34.11
CA THR A 280 8.16 10.03 33.96
C THR A 280 8.78 8.79 33.34
N PHE A 281 9.36 8.90 32.16
CA PHE A 281 10.11 7.81 31.45
C PHE A 281 11.32 7.28 32.26
N THR A 282 11.71 7.94 33.35
CA THR A 282 12.95 7.76 34.06
C THR A 282 12.78 7.46 35.56
N ARG A 283 11.60 7.06 36.01
CA ARG A 283 11.42 6.79 37.43
C ARG A 283 12.33 5.63 37.87
N PRO A 284 13.21 5.83 38.86
CA PRO A 284 13.98 4.74 39.47
C PRO A 284 13.03 3.64 39.99
N GLY A 285 13.32 2.37 39.69
CA GLY A 285 12.51 1.24 40.15
C GLY A 285 11.36 0.80 39.22
N MET A 286 11.09 1.47 38.09
CA MET A 286 10.10 0.94 37.12
C MET A 286 10.69 -0.27 36.37
N PRO A 287 9.96 -1.41 36.28
CA PRO A 287 10.40 -2.55 35.47
C PRO A 287 10.69 -2.14 34.06
N GLU A 288 11.77 -2.66 33.46
CA GLU A 288 12.23 -2.28 32.11
C GLU A 288 11.13 -2.52 31.03
N GLU A 289 10.35 -3.56 31.21
CA GLU A 289 9.24 -3.93 30.32
C GLU A 289 8.18 -2.82 30.18
N TRP A 290 7.87 -2.10 31.27
CA TRP A 290 6.95 -0.95 31.25
C TRP A 290 7.53 0.28 30.55
N ARG A 291 8.85 0.39 30.54
CA ARG A 291 9.54 1.43 29.80
C ARG A 291 9.59 1.11 28.30
N MET A 292 9.71 -0.18 27.96
CA MET A 292 9.78 -0.62 26.57
C MET A 292 8.46 -0.50 25.83
N ILE A 293 7.31 -0.82 26.45
CA ILE A 293 5.98 -0.78 25.78
C ILE A 293 5.59 0.62 25.27
N ARG A 294 6.14 1.68 25.87
CA ARG A 294 5.81 3.05 25.45
C ARG A 294 6.19 3.35 24.02
N ALA A 295 7.29 2.81 23.53
CA ALA A 295 7.72 3.08 22.16
C ALA A 295 6.73 2.49 21.12
N PRO A 296 6.35 1.20 21.14
CA PRO A 296 5.34 0.70 20.21
C PRO A 296 3.98 1.40 20.37
N VAL A 297 3.57 1.75 21.59
CA VAL A 297 2.33 2.52 21.81
C VAL A 297 2.41 3.91 21.14
N VAL A 298 3.54 4.61 21.28
CA VAL A 298 3.74 5.92 20.62
C VAL A 298 3.75 5.76 19.10
N PHE A 299 4.43 4.75 18.55
CA PHE A 299 4.42 4.48 17.11
C PHE A 299 3.00 4.21 16.61
N PHE A 300 2.25 3.33 17.29
CA PHE A 300 0.88 3.02 16.95
C PHE A 300 0.00 4.27 16.91
N PHE A 301 -0.03 5.04 18.01
CA PHE A 301 -0.89 6.20 18.12
C PHE A 301 -0.44 7.37 17.25
N ALA A 302 0.83 7.49 16.92
CA ALA A 302 1.30 8.47 15.96
C ALA A 302 0.71 8.22 14.57
N PHE A 303 0.73 6.97 14.07
CA PHE A 303 0.09 6.61 12.80
C PHE A 303 -1.44 6.69 12.89
N PHE A 304 -2.03 6.19 13.96
CA PHE A 304 -3.47 6.26 14.17
C PHE A 304 -3.97 7.72 14.16
N SER A 305 -3.31 8.60 14.90
CA SER A 305 -3.67 10.03 14.95
C SER A 305 -3.47 10.72 13.60
N LEU A 306 -2.38 10.40 12.87
CA LEU A 306 -2.14 10.94 11.53
C LEU A 306 -3.25 10.54 10.58
N LEU A 307 -3.65 9.26 10.56
CA LEU A 307 -4.72 8.75 9.72
C LEU A 307 -6.07 9.39 10.05
N VAL A 308 -6.42 9.45 11.35
CA VAL A 308 -7.67 10.09 11.81
C VAL A 308 -7.68 11.58 11.44
N THR A 309 -6.56 12.29 11.63
CA THR A 309 -6.45 13.70 11.26
C THR A 309 -6.61 13.87 9.75
N ALA A 310 -5.93 13.07 8.93
CA ALA A 310 -6.05 13.14 7.47
C ALA A 310 -7.49 12.86 7.01
N TYR A 311 -8.19 11.93 7.65
CA TYR A 311 -9.60 11.66 7.38
C TYR A 311 -10.48 12.85 7.79
N LEU A 312 -10.37 13.35 9.01
CA LEU A 312 -11.19 14.46 9.53
C LEU A 312 -10.94 15.77 8.78
N THR A 313 -9.76 15.99 8.23
CA THR A 313 -9.42 17.17 7.41
C THR A 313 -9.70 16.97 5.92
N HIS A 314 -10.37 15.87 5.53
CA HIS A 314 -10.63 15.48 4.14
C HIS A 314 -9.40 15.34 3.24
N GLN A 315 -8.19 15.34 3.79
CA GLN A 315 -6.98 15.02 3.02
C GLN A 315 -6.98 13.55 2.53
N GLN A 316 -7.67 12.70 3.28
CA GLN A 316 -7.99 11.33 2.92
C GLN A 316 -9.51 11.14 2.94
N PRO A 317 -10.20 11.22 1.80
CA PRO A 317 -11.67 11.27 1.75
C PRO A 317 -12.35 9.94 2.07
N MET A 318 -11.59 8.84 2.11
CA MET A 318 -12.08 7.50 2.47
C MET A 318 -10.98 6.64 3.09
N ILE A 319 -11.37 5.69 3.94
CA ILE A 319 -10.45 4.73 4.56
C ILE A 319 -10.38 3.45 3.71
N PHE A 320 -9.16 3.02 3.41
CA PHE A 320 -8.89 1.74 2.75
C PHE A 320 -8.34 0.72 3.76
N PRO A 321 -8.58 -0.59 3.58
CA PRO A 321 -8.04 -1.63 4.46
C PRO A 321 -6.52 -1.57 4.63
N ARG A 322 -5.78 -1.13 3.62
CA ARG A 322 -4.32 -0.98 3.66
C ARG A 322 -3.80 -0.10 4.79
N TYR A 323 -4.60 0.87 5.27
CA TYR A 323 -4.18 1.73 6.38
C TYR A 323 -4.20 1.00 7.73
N GLY A 324 -5.10 0.03 7.90
CA GLY A 324 -5.13 -0.85 9.06
C GLY A 324 -3.96 -1.82 9.12
N LEU A 325 -3.39 -2.23 7.98
CA LEU A 325 -2.31 -3.21 7.90
C LEU A 325 -1.07 -2.82 8.74
N LEU A 326 -0.66 -1.54 8.66
CA LEU A 326 0.46 -1.05 9.47
C LEU A 326 0.10 -1.01 10.96
N LEU A 327 -1.10 -0.52 11.30
CA LEU A 327 -1.59 -0.48 12.69
C LEU A 327 -1.70 -1.91 13.27
N PHE A 328 -2.22 -2.85 12.50
CA PHE A 328 -2.25 -4.27 12.86
C PHE A 328 -0.84 -4.79 13.17
N SER A 329 0.10 -4.56 12.26
CA SER A 329 1.49 -5.05 12.40
C SER A 329 2.20 -4.46 13.63
N LEU A 330 2.00 -3.16 13.91
CA LEU A 330 2.52 -2.48 15.10
C LEU A 330 1.80 -2.91 16.39
N GLY A 331 0.53 -3.24 16.29
CA GLY A 331 -0.33 -3.53 17.42
C GLY A 331 -0.22 -4.96 17.93
N ILE A 332 0.17 -5.95 17.11
CA ILE A 332 0.34 -7.34 17.56
C ILE A 332 1.31 -7.46 18.76
N PRO A 333 2.51 -6.88 18.76
CA PRO A 333 3.38 -6.91 19.94
C PRO A 333 2.74 -6.28 21.18
N ILE A 334 1.93 -5.23 20.99
CA ILE A 334 1.17 -4.56 22.07
C ILE A 334 0.08 -5.51 22.61
N LEU A 335 -0.65 -6.18 21.73
CA LEU A 335 -1.67 -7.17 22.08
C LEU A 335 -1.06 -8.29 22.91
N MET A 336 0.04 -8.89 22.46
CA MET A 336 0.70 -9.98 23.17
C MET A 336 1.22 -9.55 24.55
N TRP A 337 1.78 -8.36 24.67
CA TRP A 337 2.20 -7.79 25.94
C TRP A 337 1.00 -7.58 26.88
N THR A 338 -0.09 -7.01 26.38
CA THR A 338 -1.31 -6.73 27.14
C THR A 338 -1.94 -8.03 27.68
N LEU A 339 -2.08 -9.04 26.81
CA LEU A 339 -2.62 -10.35 27.20
C LEU A 339 -1.80 -11.02 28.27
N LEU A 340 -0.47 -10.98 28.14
CA LEU A 340 0.41 -11.58 29.15
C LEU A 340 0.25 -10.88 30.50
N ARG A 341 0.11 -9.55 30.52
CA ARG A 341 -0.10 -8.77 31.74
C ARG A 341 -1.46 -9.04 32.39
N LEU A 342 -2.51 -9.09 31.59
CA LEU A 342 -3.84 -9.45 32.12
C LEU A 342 -3.88 -10.89 32.69
N ALA A 343 -3.20 -11.82 32.02
CA ALA A 343 -3.10 -13.20 32.50
C ALA A 343 -2.33 -13.30 33.84
N GLN A 344 -1.29 -12.51 34.03
CA GLN A 344 -0.54 -12.44 35.30
C GLN A 344 -1.36 -11.81 36.44
N GLN A 345 -2.21 -10.81 36.12
CA GLN A 345 -3.05 -10.15 37.14
C GLN A 345 -4.26 -10.98 37.55
N ASN A 346 -4.86 -11.72 36.62
CA ASN A 346 -6.04 -12.55 36.90
C ASN A 346 -6.01 -13.87 36.11
N PRO A 347 -5.32 -14.90 36.63
CA PRO A 347 -5.16 -16.20 35.98
C PRO A 347 -6.48 -16.91 35.70
N GLN A 348 -7.49 -16.72 36.55
CA GLN A 348 -8.80 -17.36 36.36
C GLN A 348 -9.55 -16.83 35.14
N ARG A 349 -9.44 -15.52 34.88
CA ARG A 349 -10.04 -14.88 33.70
C ARG A 349 -9.16 -14.96 32.45
N ALA A 350 -7.91 -15.34 32.61
CA ALA A 350 -6.95 -15.39 31.49
C ALA A 350 -7.42 -16.29 30.34
N ARG A 351 -8.02 -17.43 30.64
CA ARG A 351 -8.56 -18.34 29.65
C ARG A 351 -9.71 -17.70 28.87
N LEU A 352 -10.66 -17.06 29.55
CA LEU A 352 -11.79 -16.40 28.95
C LEU A 352 -11.32 -15.26 28.03
N ILE A 353 -10.40 -14.43 28.53
CA ILE A 353 -9.81 -13.32 27.76
C ILE A 353 -9.11 -13.87 26.49
N LEU A 354 -8.32 -14.94 26.62
CA LEU A 354 -7.62 -15.54 25.49
C LEU A 354 -8.59 -16.09 24.45
N VAL A 355 -9.65 -16.82 24.89
CA VAL A 355 -10.68 -17.36 23.99
C VAL A 355 -11.42 -16.22 23.28
N SER A 356 -11.78 -15.14 24.01
CA SER A 356 -12.44 -13.97 23.40
C SER A 356 -11.56 -13.29 22.37
N VAL A 357 -10.27 -13.12 22.65
CA VAL A 357 -9.31 -12.53 21.69
C VAL A 357 -9.15 -13.41 20.47
N ILE A 358 -9.00 -14.73 20.63
CA ILE A 358 -8.91 -15.67 19.51
C ILE A 358 -10.19 -15.59 18.66
N ALA A 359 -11.37 -15.56 19.30
CA ALA A 359 -12.63 -15.44 18.58
C ALA A 359 -12.74 -14.14 17.76
N LEU A 360 -12.29 -13.01 18.34
CA LEU A 360 -12.23 -11.72 17.62
C LEU A 360 -11.25 -11.78 16.46
N CYS A 361 -10.03 -12.27 16.66
CA CYS A 361 -9.03 -12.40 15.59
C CYS A 361 -9.52 -13.33 14.45
N VAL A 362 -10.22 -14.41 14.77
CA VAL A 362 -10.81 -15.32 13.77
C VAL A 362 -11.95 -14.63 13.01
N PHE A 363 -12.79 -13.87 13.71
CA PHE A 363 -13.85 -13.09 13.09
C PHE A 363 -13.28 -12.06 12.11
N ASP A 364 -12.33 -11.22 12.57
CA ASP A 364 -11.69 -10.19 11.74
C ASP A 364 -10.97 -10.82 10.53
N ALA A 365 -10.19 -11.90 10.74
CA ALA A 365 -9.55 -12.64 9.67
C ALA A 365 -10.54 -13.21 8.65
N SER A 366 -11.74 -13.63 9.08
CA SER A 366 -12.78 -14.13 8.18
C SER A 366 -13.36 -12.99 7.32
N VAL A 367 -13.60 -11.82 7.90
CA VAL A 367 -14.05 -10.62 7.17
C VAL A 367 -12.98 -10.15 6.20
N GLU A 368 -11.73 -10.12 6.63
CA GLU A 368 -10.59 -9.76 5.78
C GLU A 368 -10.38 -10.75 4.61
N LEU A 369 -10.61 -12.04 4.84
CA LEU A 369 -10.54 -13.04 3.78
C LEU A 369 -11.58 -12.77 2.70
N VAL A 370 -12.83 -12.48 3.09
CA VAL A 370 -13.90 -12.14 2.14
C VAL A 370 -13.53 -10.85 1.38
N GLY A 371 -13.05 -9.83 2.09
CA GLY A 371 -12.58 -8.58 1.49
C GLY A 371 -11.40 -8.78 0.53
N SER A 372 -10.46 -9.64 0.90
CA SER A 372 -9.30 -9.98 0.07
C SER A 372 -9.70 -10.71 -1.22
N VAL A 373 -10.61 -11.68 -1.13
CA VAL A 373 -11.17 -12.36 -2.31
C VAL A 373 -11.89 -11.37 -3.21
N GLY A 374 -12.67 -10.43 -2.63
CA GLY A 374 -13.28 -9.34 -3.38
C GLY A 374 -12.24 -8.46 -4.09
N SER A 375 -11.15 -8.11 -3.40
CA SER A 375 -10.06 -7.31 -3.95
C SER A 375 -9.33 -7.98 -5.12
N LEU A 376 -9.14 -9.30 -5.06
CA LEU A 376 -8.54 -10.07 -6.16
C LEU A 376 -9.38 -10.02 -7.45
N ASN A 377 -10.68 -9.77 -7.34
CA ASN A 377 -11.60 -9.66 -8.45
C ASN A 377 -11.85 -8.21 -8.93
N GLN A 378 -11.26 -7.20 -8.26
CA GLN A 378 -11.47 -5.80 -8.63
C GLN A 378 -11.10 -5.48 -10.08
N THR A 379 -10.05 -6.10 -10.58
CA THR A 379 -9.50 -5.87 -11.92
C THR A 379 -9.99 -6.88 -12.97
N SER A 380 -11.05 -7.65 -12.68
CA SER A 380 -11.55 -8.68 -13.59
C SER A 380 -12.03 -8.12 -14.93
N ALA A 381 -12.69 -6.95 -14.91
CA ALA A 381 -13.18 -6.30 -16.13
C ALA A 381 -12.02 -5.81 -17.00
N GLN A 382 -11.00 -5.19 -16.39
CA GLN A 382 -9.79 -4.74 -17.07
C GLN A 382 -9.03 -5.91 -17.68
N ARG A 383 -8.94 -7.02 -16.94
CA ARG A 383 -8.27 -8.24 -17.40
C ARG A 383 -8.93 -8.80 -18.65
N ALA A 384 -10.26 -8.92 -18.66
CA ALA A 384 -10.98 -9.42 -19.82
C ALA A 384 -10.69 -8.60 -21.09
N VAL A 385 -10.66 -7.27 -20.97
CA VAL A 385 -10.31 -6.38 -22.09
C VAL A 385 -8.83 -6.52 -22.48
N ALA A 386 -7.94 -6.62 -21.50
CA ALA A 386 -6.51 -6.81 -21.73
C ALA A 386 -6.20 -8.14 -22.43
N ASP A 387 -6.86 -9.23 -22.01
CA ASP A 387 -6.72 -10.56 -22.63
C ASP A 387 -7.21 -10.53 -24.10
N TYR A 388 -8.32 -9.82 -24.36
CA TYR A 388 -8.79 -9.63 -25.72
C TYR A 388 -7.76 -8.87 -26.59
N LEU A 389 -7.23 -7.76 -26.09
CA LEU A 389 -6.21 -6.98 -26.80
C LEU A 389 -4.95 -7.81 -27.03
N HIS A 390 -4.51 -8.57 -26.02
CA HIS A 390 -3.36 -9.47 -26.16
C HIS A 390 -3.52 -10.51 -27.27
N ALA A 391 -4.74 -11.05 -27.42
CA ALA A 391 -5.04 -12.08 -28.41
C ALA A 391 -5.24 -11.54 -29.83
N HIS A 392 -5.64 -10.27 -30.00
CA HIS A 392 -6.11 -9.74 -31.30
C HIS A 392 -5.26 -8.59 -31.83
N VAL A 393 -4.38 -8.01 -31.03
CA VAL A 393 -3.50 -6.90 -31.46
C VAL A 393 -2.11 -7.46 -31.75
N ASP A 394 -1.64 -7.29 -32.98
CA ASP A 394 -0.26 -7.60 -33.32
C ASP A 394 0.69 -6.61 -32.65
N ASN A 395 1.63 -7.11 -31.84
CA ASN A 395 2.63 -6.28 -31.16
C ASN A 395 3.56 -5.52 -32.14
N ASN A 396 3.67 -5.98 -33.35
CA ASN A 396 4.50 -5.35 -34.40
C ASN A 396 3.71 -4.38 -35.30
N ALA A 397 2.40 -4.29 -35.13
CA ALA A 397 1.58 -3.34 -35.92
C ALA A 397 1.85 -1.89 -35.48
N ASN A 398 1.68 -0.95 -36.40
CA ASN A 398 1.94 0.49 -36.19
C ASN A 398 0.74 1.23 -35.58
N GLY A 399 -0.39 0.57 -35.31
CA GLY A 399 -1.59 1.20 -34.80
C GLY A 399 -1.51 1.46 -33.27
N PHE A 400 -2.17 2.51 -32.81
CA PHE A 400 -2.25 2.89 -31.41
C PHE A 400 -3.55 2.42 -30.77
N ILE A 401 -3.52 2.31 -29.45
CA ILE A 401 -4.68 2.01 -28.59
C ILE A 401 -4.88 3.22 -27.69
N PHE A 402 -6.08 3.78 -27.69
CA PHE A 402 -6.42 4.80 -26.71
C PHE A 402 -6.97 4.16 -25.45
N SER A 403 -6.39 4.48 -24.29
CA SER A 403 -6.85 3.98 -23.00
C SER A 403 -6.44 4.90 -21.86
N ASP A 404 -7.44 5.40 -21.12
CA ASP A 404 -7.21 6.05 -19.81
C ASP A 404 -7.07 5.06 -18.66
N GLU A 405 -7.20 3.76 -18.95
CA GLU A 405 -7.11 2.70 -17.94
C GLU A 405 -5.74 2.03 -17.99
N GLY A 406 -4.79 2.56 -17.20
CA GLY A 406 -3.42 2.07 -17.16
C GLY A 406 -3.29 0.59 -16.75
N THR A 407 -4.28 0.04 -16.04
CA THR A 407 -4.33 -1.39 -15.70
C THR A 407 -4.45 -2.26 -16.95
N VAL A 408 -5.26 -1.84 -17.94
CA VAL A 408 -5.43 -2.57 -19.20
C VAL A 408 -4.12 -2.57 -20.02
N SER A 409 -3.42 -1.43 -20.09
CA SER A 409 -2.15 -1.37 -20.81
C SER A 409 -1.11 -2.34 -20.25
N VAL A 410 -0.94 -2.36 -18.94
CA VAL A 410 0.03 -3.25 -18.28
C VAL A 410 -0.37 -4.73 -18.40
N MET A 411 -1.67 -5.04 -18.26
CA MET A 411 -2.15 -6.43 -18.34
C MET A 411 -2.09 -7.02 -19.73
N SER A 412 -2.26 -6.18 -20.77
CA SER A 412 -2.27 -6.66 -22.17
C SER A 412 -0.90 -7.14 -22.65
N GLY A 413 0.19 -6.73 -21.97
CA GLY A 413 1.55 -7.03 -22.43
C GLY A 413 1.96 -6.32 -23.73
N ILE A 414 1.11 -5.43 -24.27
CA ILE A 414 1.41 -4.61 -25.44
C ILE A 414 2.37 -3.49 -25.01
N PRO A 415 3.38 -3.13 -25.80
CA PRO A 415 4.32 -2.07 -25.47
C PRO A 415 3.62 -0.76 -25.09
N GLU A 416 4.06 -0.12 -24.00
CA GLU A 416 3.43 1.09 -23.46
C GLU A 416 3.39 2.23 -24.49
N GLY A 417 4.42 2.36 -25.33
CA GLY A 417 4.47 3.37 -26.39
C GLY A 417 3.36 3.27 -27.44
N ARG A 418 2.57 2.20 -27.44
CA ARG A 418 1.37 2.05 -28.30
C ARG A 418 0.09 2.52 -27.62
N PHE A 419 0.14 2.89 -26.35
CA PHE A 419 -1.02 3.44 -25.64
C PHE A 419 -0.98 4.97 -25.62
N LEU A 420 -2.11 5.57 -25.96
CA LEU A 420 -2.37 7.00 -25.85
C LEU A 420 -3.38 7.23 -24.72
N THR A 421 -3.27 8.37 -24.05
CA THR A 421 -4.10 8.73 -22.91
C THR A 421 -4.80 10.07 -23.11
N SER A 422 -5.73 10.43 -22.23
CA SER A 422 -6.41 11.73 -22.27
C SER A 422 -5.47 12.93 -22.13
N SER A 423 -4.26 12.74 -21.58
CA SER A 423 -3.23 13.78 -21.51
C SER A 423 -2.72 14.21 -22.90
N ASP A 424 -2.84 13.32 -23.88
CA ASP A 424 -2.35 13.51 -25.25
C ASP A 424 -3.43 14.12 -26.16
N LEU A 425 -4.67 14.35 -25.63
CA LEU A 425 -5.84 14.67 -26.42
C LEU A 425 -6.13 16.16 -26.53
N PRO A 426 -6.61 16.61 -27.73
CA PRO A 426 -7.38 17.84 -27.87
C PRO A 426 -8.66 17.81 -27.01
N ARG A 427 -9.05 18.99 -26.52
CA ARG A 427 -10.22 19.12 -25.64
C ARG A 427 -11.55 19.25 -26.36
N ASP A 428 -11.54 19.34 -27.65
CA ASP A 428 -12.73 19.48 -28.54
C ASP A 428 -12.93 18.22 -29.39
N GLY A 429 -14.17 18.00 -29.83
CA GLY A 429 -14.55 16.79 -30.57
C GLY A 429 -13.91 16.67 -31.95
N ALA A 430 -13.76 17.77 -32.68
CA ALA A 430 -13.16 17.74 -34.02
C ALA A 430 -11.65 17.43 -33.90
N GLY A 431 -10.96 18.09 -32.98
CA GLY A 431 -9.55 17.81 -32.70
C GLY A 431 -9.33 16.38 -32.22
N PHE A 432 -10.23 15.81 -31.38
CA PHE A 432 -10.15 14.42 -30.94
C PHE A 432 -10.24 13.45 -32.13
N LEU A 433 -11.17 13.65 -33.05
CA LEU A 433 -11.32 12.82 -34.26
C LEU A 433 -10.10 12.93 -35.19
N ALA A 434 -9.61 14.15 -35.38
CA ALA A 434 -8.39 14.38 -36.17
C ALA A 434 -7.19 13.65 -35.55
N PHE A 435 -7.06 13.70 -34.22
CA PHE A 435 -6.02 13.01 -33.45
C PHE A 435 -6.10 11.49 -33.59
N LEU A 436 -7.30 10.88 -33.45
CA LEU A 436 -7.48 9.44 -33.65
C LEU A 436 -7.01 8.97 -35.01
N LYS A 437 -7.30 9.77 -36.06
CA LYS A 437 -6.91 9.49 -37.42
C LYS A 437 -5.40 9.65 -37.64
N GLU A 438 -4.84 10.79 -37.20
CA GLU A 438 -3.41 11.09 -37.35
C GLU A 438 -2.55 10.02 -36.69
N LYS A 439 -2.95 9.59 -35.50
CA LYS A 439 -2.24 8.53 -34.71
C LYS A 439 -2.61 7.11 -35.13
N HIS A 440 -3.48 6.91 -36.13
CA HIS A 440 -3.95 5.58 -36.55
C HIS A 440 -4.43 4.73 -35.36
N VAL A 441 -5.31 5.31 -34.53
CA VAL A 441 -5.86 4.57 -33.36
C VAL A 441 -6.78 3.46 -33.84
N GLU A 442 -6.46 2.23 -33.51
CA GLU A 442 -7.22 1.03 -33.90
C GLU A 442 -8.30 0.68 -32.87
N TYR A 443 -8.01 0.86 -31.59
CA TYR A 443 -8.90 0.53 -30.49
C TYR A 443 -9.03 1.67 -29.51
N LEU A 444 -10.23 1.83 -28.98
CA LEU A 444 -10.57 2.74 -27.88
C LEU A 444 -11.06 1.90 -26.68
N VAL A 445 -10.32 1.93 -25.58
CA VAL A 445 -10.78 1.40 -24.30
C VAL A 445 -11.53 2.49 -23.57
N PHE A 446 -12.82 2.37 -23.51
CA PHE A 446 -13.71 3.31 -22.85
C PHE A 446 -14.13 2.79 -21.48
N VAL A 447 -13.89 3.59 -20.46
CA VAL A 447 -14.34 3.30 -19.09
C VAL A 447 -15.45 4.28 -18.75
N ASN A 448 -16.60 3.75 -18.30
CA ASN A 448 -17.72 4.56 -17.85
C ASN A 448 -17.41 5.19 -16.47
N LYS A 449 -16.48 6.15 -16.48
CA LYS A 449 -16.17 7.03 -15.34
C LYS A 449 -16.54 8.44 -15.77
N GLY A 450 -17.74 8.84 -15.49
CA GLY A 450 -18.45 10.13 -15.65
C GLY A 450 -17.83 11.30 -16.44
N ASP A 451 -16.52 11.54 -16.38
CA ASP A 451 -15.87 12.74 -16.90
C ASP A 451 -14.64 12.48 -17.80
N SER A 452 -14.49 11.26 -18.33
CA SER A 452 -13.43 11.06 -19.33
C SER A 452 -13.72 11.92 -20.57
N THR A 453 -12.67 12.46 -21.21
CA THR A 453 -12.83 13.25 -22.45
C THR A 453 -13.66 12.50 -23.49
N PRO A 454 -13.46 11.20 -23.77
CA PRO A 454 -14.33 10.46 -24.66
C PRO A 454 -15.79 10.40 -24.21
N ALA A 455 -16.08 10.24 -22.90
CA ALA A 455 -17.46 10.17 -22.39
C ALA A 455 -18.22 11.48 -22.57
N ARG A 456 -17.53 12.60 -22.42
CA ARG A 456 -18.09 13.94 -22.59
C ARG A 456 -18.34 14.28 -24.08
N LEU A 457 -17.41 13.89 -24.95
CA LEU A 457 -17.50 14.19 -26.38
C LEU A 457 -18.44 13.25 -27.11
N PHE A 458 -18.55 12.01 -26.67
CA PHE A 458 -19.34 10.94 -27.30
C PHE A 458 -20.17 10.19 -26.24
N PRO A 459 -21.27 10.78 -25.76
CA PRO A 459 -22.11 10.16 -24.73
C PRO A 459 -22.65 8.78 -25.09
N GLU A 460 -22.81 8.51 -26.38
CA GLU A 460 -23.26 7.21 -26.92
C GLU A 460 -22.31 6.05 -26.61
N LEU A 461 -21.03 6.31 -26.33
CA LEU A 461 -20.07 5.29 -25.93
C LEU A 461 -20.44 4.68 -24.54
N GLN A 462 -21.17 5.40 -23.70
CA GLN A 462 -21.61 4.90 -22.40
C GLN A 462 -22.62 3.77 -22.49
N THR A 463 -23.36 3.69 -23.59
CA THR A 463 -24.44 2.70 -23.80
C THR A 463 -24.01 1.55 -24.70
N GLY A 464 -22.76 1.51 -25.15
CA GLY A 464 -22.30 0.49 -26.09
C GLY A 464 -22.88 0.65 -27.50
N THR A 465 -23.42 1.81 -27.84
CA THR A 465 -24.06 2.04 -29.13
C THR A 465 -23.02 2.05 -30.25
N ARG A 466 -23.31 1.32 -31.32
CA ARG A 466 -22.49 1.36 -32.52
C ARG A 466 -22.73 2.68 -33.26
N THR A 467 -21.64 3.36 -33.58
CA THR A 467 -21.67 4.55 -34.47
C THR A 467 -20.88 4.26 -35.72
N GLU A 468 -20.90 5.18 -36.69
CA GLU A 468 -20.06 5.07 -37.89
C GLU A 468 -18.54 5.04 -37.53
N LEU A 469 -18.17 5.71 -36.43
CA LEU A 469 -16.79 5.85 -35.97
C LEU A 469 -16.35 4.72 -35.02
N PHE A 470 -17.24 4.24 -34.16
CA PHE A 470 -16.94 3.30 -33.09
C PHE A 470 -17.81 2.06 -33.19
N ALA A 471 -17.21 0.92 -33.46
CA ALA A 471 -17.87 -0.37 -33.43
C ALA A 471 -17.56 -1.08 -32.10
N PRO A 472 -18.57 -1.38 -31.25
CA PRO A 472 -18.34 -2.10 -30.02
C PRO A 472 -17.84 -3.52 -30.32
N VAL A 473 -16.76 -3.91 -29.69
CA VAL A 473 -16.10 -5.22 -29.85
C VAL A 473 -16.35 -6.07 -28.62
N MET A 474 -16.26 -5.46 -27.45
CA MET A 474 -16.38 -6.17 -26.17
C MET A 474 -16.92 -5.24 -25.10
N HIS A 475 -17.72 -5.79 -24.20
CA HIS A 475 -18.15 -5.18 -22.94
C HIS A 475 -17.77 -6.06 -21.78
N SER A 476 -17.22 -5.47 -20.75
CA SER A 476 -16.91 -6.14 -19.48
C SER A 476 -17.28 -5.24 -18.32
N SER A 477 -17.90 -5.81 -17.28
CA SER A 477 -18.30 -5.07 -16.11
C SER A 477 -17.72 -5.69 -14.83
N SER A 478 -17.35 -4.84 -13.89
CA SER A 478 -16.99 -5.24 -12.54
C SER A 478 -18.11 -4.86 -11.58
N ARG A 479 -18.79 -5.85 -11.04
CA ARG A 479 -19.84 -5.63 -10.02
C ARG A 479 -19.28 -4.98 -8.75
N PHE A 480 -18.03 -5.27 -8.43
CA PHE A 480 -17.37 -4.77 -7.23
C PHE A 480 -17.10 -3.27 -7.30
N LEU A 481 -16.58 -2.78 -8.43
CA LEU A 481 -16.25 -1.35 -8.63
C LEU A 481 -17.38 -0.57 -9.32
N ARG A 482 -18.49 -1.21 -9.70
CA ARG A 482 -19.53 -0.61 -10.56
C ARG A 482 -18.94 0.06 -11.79
N MET A 483 -17.95 -0.61 -12.40
CA MET A 483 -17.21 -0.10 -13.53
C MET A 483 -17.59 -0.90 -14.76
N ASP A 484 -18.02 -0.21 -15.80
CA ASP A 484 -18.23 -0.75 -17.13
C ASP A 484 -17.10 -0.33 -18.04
N ILE A 485 -16.53 -1.31 -18.76
CA ILE A 485 -15.47 -1.10 -19.73
C ILE A 485 -15.94 -1.59 -21.08
N TRP A 486 -15.92 -0.71 -22.04
CA TRP A 486 -16.19 -1.01 -23.44
C TRP A 486 -14.91 -0.97 -24.23
N LEU A 487 -14.71 -1.94 -25.10
CA LEU A 487 -13.68 -1.90 -26.14
C LEU A 487 -14.35 -1.63 -27.47
N TYR A 488 -13.94 -0.55 -28.10
CA TYR A 488 -14.40 -0.16 -29.42
C TYR A 488 -13.29 -0.31 -30.45
N ARG A 489 -13.63 -0.78 -31.64
CA ARG A 489 -12.78 -0.64 -32.81
C ARG A 489 -13.05 0.70 -33.45
N VAL A 490 -12.00 1.45 -33.76
CA VAL A 490 -12.08 2.77 -34.40
C VAL A 490 -12.11 2.59 -35.92
N ASN A 491 -13.14 3.13 -36.59
CA ASN A 491 -13.25 3.09 -38.02
C ASN A 491 -12.58 4.33 -38.66
N ASN A 492 -11.31 4.22 -38.93
CA ASN A 492 -10.51 5.32 -39.51
C ASN A 492 -11.00 5.77 -40.92
N GLY A 493 -11.75 4.94 -41.66
CA GLY A 493 -12.35 5.30 -42.94
C GLY A 493 -13.56 6.24 -42.81
N ALA A 494 -14.35 6.12 -41.73
CA ALA A 494 -15.49 6.98 -41.45
C ALA A 494 -15.07 8.39 -40.97
N VAL A 495 -13.88 8.51 -40.36
CA VAL A 495 -13.31 9.81 -39.94
C VAL A 495 -12.94 10.71 -41.17
N ALA A 496 -12.96 10.15 -42.35
CA ALA A 496 -12.55 10.87 -43.58
C ALA A 496 -13.65 11.72 -44.23
N ARG A 497 -14.89 11.68 -43.74
CA ARG A 497 -16.00 12.51 -44.23
C ARG A 497 -16.23 13.72 -43.32
N PRO A 498 -15.99 14.94 -43.78
CA PRO A 498 -16.34 16.17 -43.06
C PRO A 498 -17.84 16.33 -42.90
#